data_03208a39a39352e142997757fe1a2407
#
_entry.id   03208a39a39352e142997757fe1a2407
#
_cell.length_a   1.000
_cell.length_b   1.000
_cell.length_c   1.000
_cell.angle_alpha   90.00
_cell.angle_beta   90.00
_cell.angle_gamma   90.00
#
_symmetry.space_group_name_H-M   'P 1'
#
loop_
_entity.id
_entity.type
_entity.pdbx_description
1 polymer ?
#
loop_
_entity_poly.entity_id
_entity_poly.type
_entity_poly.pdbx_seq_one_letter_code
_entity_poly.pdbx_strand_id
1 'polypeptide(L)'
;MDITTRQNNIDRFEQLLMSTNRDGVDKLVEFLRKSDFYTAPASTKYHLSCEGGLLQHSLNVYDALISKAKNNPTWQQDFNPTSLIVTALLHDLCKTYFYVSEVKNRKVYKENGSKMDSNGRYDWESYMGYTIEDQFPYGHGEKSVMMIEQFIRLSPEERYAIRWHMGFSEPKENWNSLGKTYEKYPLALALSEADLEATYLMEKEDAADV
;
A
#
# COMPACT_ATOMS: atom_id res chain seq x y z
N MET A 1 2.49 -15.35 -0.28
CA MET A 1 3.72 -15.19 0.60
C MET A 1 3.77 -16.37 1.55
N ASP A 2 4.95 -17.00 1.74
CA ASP A 2 5.09 -18.08 2.75
C ASP A 2 5.07 -17.53 4.19
N ILE A 3 4.79 -18.42 5.15
CA ILE A 3 4.60 -18.04 6.57
C ILE A 3 5.86 -17.42 7.18
N THR A 4 7.05 -17.95 6.85
CA THR A 4 8.32 -17.48 7.39
C THR A 4 8.64 -16.07 6.91
N THR A 5 8.47 -15.82 5.61
CA THR A 5 8.65 -14.51 5.00
C THR A 5 7.68 -13.50 5.60
N ARG A 6 6.41 -13.88 5.78
CA ARG A 6 5.43 -13.00 6.41
C ARG A 6 5.80 -12.64 7.85
N GLN A 7 6.25 -13.59 8.65
CA GLN A 7 6.66 -13.32 10.02
C GLN A 7 7.87 -12.36 10.08
N ASN A 8 8.87 -12.58 9.24
CA ASN A 8 10.03 -11.68 9.14
C ASN A 8 9.61 -10.25 8.74
N ASN A 9 8.64 -10.13 7.85
CA ASN A 9 8.10 -8.84 7.43
C ASN A 9 7.34 -8.15 8.58
N ILE A 10 6.53 -8.90 9.35
CA ILE A 10 5.86 -8.37 10.55
C ILE A 10 6.89 -7.85 11.55
N ASP A 11 7.89 -8.66 11.88
CA ASP A 11 8.93 -8.31 12.85
C ASP A 11 9.67 -7.03 12.39
N ARG A 12 10.04 -6.95 11.12
CA ARG A 12 10.69 -5.76 10.55
C ARG A 12 9.79 -4.52 10.61
N PHE A 13 8.53 -4.65 10.20
CA PHE A 13 7.55 -3.57 10.19
C PHE A 13 7.34 -3.01 11.60
N GLU A 14 7.12 -3.89 12.58
CA GLU A 14 6.93 -3.49 13.97
C GLU A 14 8.20 -2.87 14.58
N GLN A 15 9.37 -3.42 14.29
CA GLN A 15 10.64 -2.86 14.74
C GLN A 15 10.85 -1.44 14.20
N LEU A 16 10.54 -1.20 12.93
CA LEU A 16 10.61 0.13 12.33
C LEU A 16 9.64 1.10 13.01
N LEU A 17 8.36 0.72 13.17
CA LEU A 17 7.37 1.59 13.83
C LEU A 17 7.78 1.89 15.28
N MET A 18 8.15 0.88 16.05
CA MET A 18 8.55 1.04 17.46
C MET A 18 9.81 1.92 17.59
N SER A 19 10.74 1.89 16.61
CA SER A 19 11.92 2.74 16.61
C SER A 19 11.62 4.24 16.51
N THR A 20 10.40 4.61 16.09
CA THR A 20 9.98 6.02 16.05
C THR A 20 9.81 6.63 17.44
N ASN A 21 9.63 5.82 18.46
CA ASN A 21 9.39 6.21 19.86
C ASN A 21 8.27 7.26 20.02
N ARG A 22 7.24 7.23 19.14
CA ARG A 22 6.11 8.16 19.23
C ARG A 22 5.16 7.73 20.35
N ASP A 23 4.61 8.70 21.02
CA ASP A 23 3.55 8.45 22.01
C ASP A 23 2.36 7.75 21.34
N GLY A 24 1.96 6.59 21.87
CA GLY A 24 0.87 5.75 21.37
C GLY A 24 1.25 4.76 20.27
N VAL A 25 2.52 4.68 19.84
CA VAL A 25 2.96 3.71 18.81
C VAL A 25 2.77 2.27 19.24
N ASP A 26 2.89 1.97 20.52
CA ASP A 26 2.63 0.66 21.13
C ASP A 26 1.15 0.23 20.93
N LYS A 27 0.23 1.16 21.13
CA LYS A 27 -1.22 0.93 20.90
C LYS A 27 -1.54 0.76 19.42
N LEU A 28 -0.86 1.50 18.56
CA LEU A 28 -0.99 1.32 17.10
C LEU A 28 -0.53 -0.08 16.69
N VAL A 29 0.64 -0.54 17.14
CA VAL A 29 1.12 -1.89 16.85
C VAL A 29 0.15 -2.96 17.40
N GLU A 30 -0.40 -2.76 18.61
CA GLU A 30 -1.42 -3.66 19.15
C GLU A 30 -2.69 -3.71 18.28
N PHE A 31 -3.14 -2.57 17.76
CA PHE A 31 -4.25 -2.51 16.80
C PHE A 31 -3.94 -3.28 15.53
N LEU A 32 -2.76 -3.06 14.92
CA LEU A 32 -2.34 -3.76 13.70
C LEU A 32 -2.31 -5.28 13.88
N ARG A 33 -1.82 -5.77 15.01
CA ARG A 33 -1.80 -7.21 15.35
C ARG A 33 -3.19 -7.82 15.47
N LYS A 34 -4.18 -7.05 15.93
CA LYS A 34 -5.57 -7.49 16.09
C LYS A 34 -6.40 -7.34 14.82
N SER A 35 -5.95 -6.53 13.90
CA SER A 35 -6.60 -6.27 12.63
C SER A 35 -6.17 -7.29 11.56
N ASP A 36 -6.73 -7.15 10.37
CA ASP A 36 -6.32 -7.91 9.19
C ASP A 36 -5.14 -7.29 8.42
N PHE A 37 -4.54 -6.19 8.89
CA PHE A 37 -3.50 -5.45 8.17
C PHE A 37 -2.36 -6.35 7.68
N TYR A 38 -1.90 -7.29 8.52
CA TYR A 38 -0.80 -8.19 8.19
C TYR A 38 -1.19 -9.35 7.24
N THR A 39 -2.47 -9.52 6.97
CA THR A 39 -3.00 -10.55 6.08
C THR A 39 -3.75 -9.99 4.88
N ALA A 40 -4.16 -8.72 4.92
CA ALA A 40 -4.85 -8.05 3.83
C ALA A 40 -4.02 -8.02 2.54
N PRO A 41 -4.65 -8.07 1.35
CA PRO A 41 -3.98 -7.84 0.08
C PRO A 41 -3.70 -6.34 -0.13
N ALA A 42 -2.72 -6.00 -0.97
CA ALA A 42 -2.48 -4.61 -1.37
C ALA A 42 -3.52 -4.11 -2.38
N SER A 43 -4.03 -5.01 -3.23
CA SER A 43 -5.05 -4.71 -4.24
C SER A 43 -5.99 -5.89 -4.48
N THR A 44 -7.07 -5.68 -5.23
CA THR A 44 -7.99 -6.77 -5.61
C THR A 44 -7.52 -7.58 -6.81
N LYS A 45 -6.61 -7.04 -7.65
CA LYS A 45 -6.28 -7.64 -8.94
C LYS A 45 -4.87 -7.32 -9.45
N TYR A 46 -4.30 -6.19 -9.04
CA TYR A 46 -3.07 -5.70 -9.68
C TYR A 46 -1.83 -6.20 -8.96
N HIS A 47 -1.20 -5.37 -8.16
CA HIS A 47 0.01 -5.72 -7.41
C HIS A 47 -0.35 -6.38 -6.07
N LEU A 48 0.39 -7.42 -5.69
CA LEU A 48 0.28 -8.11 -4.40
C LEU A 48 -1.18 -8.42 -3.99
N SER A 49 -1.98 -8.92 -4.93
CA SER A 49 -3.35 -9.40 -4.70
C SER A 49 -3.34 -10.76 -3.99
N CYS A 50 -2.64 -10.84 -2.86
CA CYS A 50 -2.44 -12.06 -2.09
C CYS A 50 -2.41 -11.77 -0.59
N GLU A 51 -2.51 -12.83 0.21
CA GLU A 51 -2.41 -12.73 1.67
C GLU A 51 -1.06 -12.13 2.10
N GLY A 52 -1.11 -11.07 2.92
CA GLY A 52 0.05 -10.30 3.38
C GLY A 52 0.58 -9.29 2.35
N GLY A 53 -0.14 -9.08 1.25
CA GLY A 53 0.24 -8.14 0.20
C GLY A 53 0.37 -6.71 0.70
N LEU A 54 -0.55 -6.25 1.55
CA LEU A 54 -0.52 -4.89 2.13
C LEU A 54 0.73 -4.65 2.99
N LEU A 55 1.09 -5.62 3.82
CA LEU A 55 2.32 -5.57 4.62
C LEU A 55 3.58 -5.48 3.73
N GLN A 56 3.66 -6.33 2.70
CA GLN A 56 4.80 -6.32 1.78
C GLN A 56 4.88 -5.01 1.01
N HIS A 57 3.76 -4.51 0.49
CA HIS A 57 3.67 -3.22 -0.19
C HIS A 57 4.18 -2.08 0.70
N SER A 58 3.70 -1.98 1.94
CA SER A 58 4.15 -0.95 2.88
C SER A 58 5.67 -0.98 3.11
N LEU A 59 6.27 -2.16 3.19
CA LEU A 59 7.72 -2.30 3.32
C LEU A 59 8.46 -1.94 2.03
N ASN A 60 7.93 -2.29 0.86
CA ASN A 60 8.51 -1.91 -0.44
C ASN A 60 8.49 -0.39 -0.63
N VAL A 61 7.36 0.26 -0.28
CA VAL A 61 7.26 1.73 -0.31
C VAL A 61 8.27 2.37 0.66
N TYR A 62 8.47 1.80 1.85
CA TYR A 62 9.50 2.25 2.77
C TYR A 62 10.90 2.13 2.17
N ASP A 63 11.24 1.00 1.56
CA ASP A 63 12.56 0.78 0.96
C ASP A 63 12.82 1.73 -0.22
N ALA A 64 11.82 1.94 -1.09
CA ALA A 64 11.89 2.91 -2.18
C ALA A 64 12.08 4.35 -1.65
N LEU A 65 11.29 4.75 -0.64
CA LEU A 65 11.37 6.09 -0.06
C LEU A 65 12.72 6.36 0.62
N ILE A 66 13.25 5.40 1.38
CA ILE A 66 14.58 5.51 2.01
C ILE A 66 15.69 5.57 0.97
N SER A 67 15.61 4.74 -0.07
CA SER A 67 16.58 4.76 -1.17
C SER A 67 16.59 6.12 -1.87
N LYS A 68 15.42 6.66 -2.16
CA LYS A 68 15.24 7.99 -2.75
C LYS A 68 15.84 9.09 -1.87
N ALA A 69 15.48 9.11 -0.59
CA ALA A 69 15.97 10.12 0.36
C ALA A 69 17.49 10.11 0.56
N LYS A 70 18.13 8.93 0.49
CA LYS A 70 19.58 8.79 0.69
C LYS A 70 20.42 8.97 -0.55
N ASN A 71 19.94 8.50 -1.70
CA ASN A 71 20.78 8.30 -2.88
C ASN A 71 20.50 9.30 -4.01
N ASN A 72 19.37 10.00 -3.99
CA ASN A 72 19.04 10.93 -5.07
C ASN A 72 19.40 12.37 -4.68
N PRO A 73 20.36 13.02 -5.40
CA PRO A 73 20.75 14.41 -5.11
C PRO A 73 19.59 15.42 -5.17
N THR A 74 18.55 15.15 -5.95
CA THR A 74 17.37 16.01 -6.04
C THR A 74 16.57 16.04 -4.72
N TRP A 75 16.67 14.95 -3.95
CA TRP A 75 16.00 14.77 -2.66
C TRP A 75 16.92 15.08 -1.46
N GLN A 76 17.99 15.86 -1.65
CA GLN A 76 18.88 16.32 -0.57
C GLN A 76 18.14 17.27 0.39
N GLN A 77 17.05 16.78 0.97
CA GLN A 77 16.32 17.44 2.04
C GLN A 77 16.51 16.62 3.31
N ASP A 78 16.66 17.33 4.42
CA ASP A 78 16.71 16.69 5.74
C ASP A 78 15.31 16.19 6.15
N PHE A 79 14.83 15.13 5.49
CA PHE A 79 13.61 14.47 5.95
C PHE A 79 13.80 13.88 7.34
N ASN A 80 12.83 14.12 8.21
CA ASN A 80 12.83 13.47 9.52
C ASN A 80 12.73 11.94 9.35
N PRO A 81 13.71 11.15 9.82
CA PRO A 81 13.69 9.68 9.65
C PRO A 81 12.42 9.01 10.18
N THR A 82 11.84 9.51 11.29
CA THR A 82 10.60 8.94 11.81
C THR A 82 9.39 9.26 10.93
N SER A 83 9.41 10.39 10.21
CA SER A 83 8.37 10.74 9.23
C SER A 83 8.41 9.84 8.02
N LEU A 84 9.62 9.48 7.53
CA LEU A 84 9.78 8.52 6.44
C LEU A 84 9.18 7.15 6.82
N ILE A 85 9.46 6.67 8.05
CA ILE A 85 8.91 5.41 8.55
C ILE A 85 7.38 5.47 8.61
N VAL A 86 6.85 6.47 9.31
CA VAL A 86 5.40 6.57 9.56
C VAL A 86 4.62 6.71 8.26
N THR A 87 5.06 7.59 7.36
CA THR A 87 4.34 7.84 6.12
C THR A 87 4.38 6.63 5.19
N ALA A 88 5.54 6.00 5.00
CA ALA A 88 5.65 4.84 4.12
C ALA A 88 4.91 3.61 4.66
N LEU A 89 5.05 3.30 5.94
CA LEU A 89 4.44 2.11 6.50
C LEU A 89 2.92 2.21 6.69
N LEU A 90 2.38 3.42 6.83
CA LEU A 90 0.99 3.63 7.21
C LEU A 90 0.13 4.36 6.17
N HIS A 91 0.69 4.73 4.99
CA HIS A 91 -0.06 5.49 3.98
C HIS A 91 -1.36 4.80 3.58
N ASP A 92 -1.36 3.49 3.54
CA ASP A 92 -2.45 2.61 3.14
C ASP A 92 -3.19 1.94 4.30
N LEU A 93 -3.10 2.47 5.53
CA LEU A 93 -3.80 1.93 6.69
C LEU A 93 -5.32 1.83 6.48
N CYS A 94 -5.88 2.66 5.61
CA CYS A 94 -7.28 2.64 5.19
C CYS A 94 -7.73 1.30 4.58
N LYS A 95 -6.79 0.47 4.11
CA LYS A 95 -7.06 -0.86 3.55
C LYS A 95 -7.31 -1.95 4.62
N THR A 96 -7.18 -1.61 5.90
CA THR A 96 -7.58 -2.48 7.01
C THR A 96 -9.10 -2.66 7.02
N TYR A 97 -9.57 -3.91 7.08
CA TYR A 97 -10.98 -4.30 6.99
C TYR A 97 -11.70 -3.78 5.73
N PHE A 98 -10.95 -3.72 4.64
CA PHE A 98 -11.41 -3.15 3.38
C PHE A 98 -11.74 -4.21 2.32
N TYR A 99 -11.13 -5.39 2.45
CA TYR A 99 -11.27 -6.47 1.47
C TYR A 99 -11.98 -7.68 2.07
N VAL A 100 -12.81 -8.33 1.25
CA VAL A 100 -13.38 -9.65 1.54
C VAL A 100 -12.96 -10.65 0.47
N SER A 101 -12.73 -11.88 0.88
CA SER A 101 -12.40 -12.97 -0.03
C SER A 101 -13.67 -13.54 -0.66
N GLU A 102 -13.68 -13.75 -1.97
CA GLU A 102 -14.78 -14.39 -2.69
C GLU A 102 -14.27 -15.33 -3.78
N VAL A 103 -15.10 -16.30 -4.17
CA VAL A 103 -14.80 -17.16 -5.32
C VAL A 103 -15.02 -16.39 -6.60
N LYS A 104 -13.96 -16.25 -7.39
CA LYS A 104 -13.97 -15.63 -8.74
C LYS A 104 -13.69 -16.70 -9.80
N ASN A 105 -14.06 -16.40 -11.05
CA ASN A 105 -13.79 -17.26 -12.18
C ASN A 105 -12.94 -16.52 -13.21
N ARG A 106 -11.93 -17.21 -13.75
CA ARG A 106 -11.09 -16.71 -14.86
C ARG A 106 -11.09 -17.69 -16.01
N LYS A 107 -10.85 -17.18 -17.23
CA LYS A 107 -10.60 -18.02 -18.39
C LYS A 107 -9.14 -18.44 -18.41
N VAL A 108 -8.90 -19.73 -18.47
CA VAL A 108 -7.56 -20.30 -18.63
C VAL A 108 -7.48 -20.85 -20.06
N TYR A 109 -6.67 -20.21 -20.91
CA TYR A 109 -6.51 -20.59 -22.31
C TYR A 109 -5.56 -21.78 -22.40
N LYS A 110 -6.00 -22.82 -23.12
CA LYS A 110 -5.24 -24.05 -23.37
C LYS A 110 -5.72 -24.72 -24.66
N GLU A 111 -4.83 -25.47 -25.32
CA GLU A 111 -5.13 -26.13 -26.61
C GLU A 111 -6.40 -27.00 -26.59
N ASN A 112 -6.62 -27.73 -25.48
CA ASN A 112 -7.75 -28.64 -25.31
C ASN A 112 -8.90 -28.06 -24.49
N GLY A 113 -9.05 -26.72 -24.42
CA GLY A 113 -10.13 -26.07 -23.68
C GLY A 113 -11.52 -26.47 -24.20
N SER A 114 -12.48 -26.63 -23.30
CA SER A 114 -13.85 -27.05 -23.61
C SER A 114 -14.69 -25.95 -24.29
N LYS A 115 -14.29 -24.69 -24.14
CA LYS A 115 -14.95 -23.51 -24.73
C LYS A 115 -13.99 -22.78 -25.66
N MET A 116 -14.54 -21.90 -26.51
CA MET A 116 -13.78 -21.15 -27.51
C MET A 116 -14.31 -19.73 -27.61
N ASP A 117 -13.38 -18.75 -27.72
CA ASP A 117 -13.68 -17.36 -28.11
C ASP A 117 -12.65 -16.84 -29.13
N SER A 118 -12.60 -15.52 -29.36
CA SER A 118 -11.68 -14.89 -30.32
C SER A 118 -10.19 -15.07 -29.98
N ASN A 119 -9.87 -15.38 -28.71
CA ASN A 119 -8.49 -15.53 -28.22
C ASN A 119 -8.05 -17.01 -28.19
N GLY A 120 -8.98 -17.95 -28.46
CA GLY A 120 -8.67 -19.38 -28.50
C GLY A 120 -9.57 -20.22 -27.61
N ARG A 121 -9.13 -21.48 -27.39
CA ARG A 121 -9.85 -22.40 -26.52
C ARG A 121 -9.48 -22.16 -25.06
N TYR A 122 -10.47 -22.30 -24.16
CA TYR A 122 -10.29 -22.07 -22.74
C TYR A 122 -11.21 -22.94 -21.90
N ASP A 123 -10.85 -23.09 -20.62
CA ASP A 123 -11.77 -23.51 -19.57
C ASP A 123 -11.93 -22.41 -18.52
N TRP A 124 -13.06 -22.49 -17.80
CA TRP A 124 -13.24 -21.66 -16.61
C TRP A 124 -12.55 -22.34 -15.42
N GLU A 125 -11.76 -21.54 -14.69
CA GLU A 125 -11.14 -21.93 -13.44
C GLU A 125 -11.65 -21.02 -12.33
N SER A 126 -12.10 -21.62 -11.22
CA SER A 126 -12.48 -20.89 -10.01
C SER A 126 -11.26 -20.69 -9.13
N TYR A 127 -11.10 -19.50 -8.61
CA TYR A 127 -10.03 -19.14 -7.67
C TYR A 127 -10.57 -18.24 -6.55
N MET A 128 -9.87 -18.19 -5.42
CA MET A 128 -10.16 -17.21 -4.37
C MET A 128 -9.53 -15.88 -4.75
N GLY A 129 -10.35 -14.87 -4.88
CA GLY A 129 -9.95 -13.49 -5.15
C GLY A 129 -10.45 -12.55 -4.07
N TYR A 130 -10.18 -11.25 -4.23
CA TYR A 130 -10.61 -10.22 -3.29
C TYR A 130 -11.57 -9.26 -3.96
N THR A 131 -12.55 -8.78 -3.20
CA THR A 131 -13.44 -7.67 -3.58
C THR A 131 -13.42 -6.59 -2.49
N ILE A 132 -13.81 -5.36 -2.86
CA ILE A 132 -13.85 -4.24 -1.93
C ILE A 132 -15.21 -4.25 -1.22
N GLU A 133 -15.17 -4.19 0.12
CA GLU A 133 -16.32 -3.95 0.96
C GLU A 133 -15.98 -2.83 1.96
N ASP A 134 -15.95 -1.58 1.46
CA ASP A 134 -15.56 -0.43 2.28
C ASP A 134 -16.65 -0.09 3.31
N GLN A 135 -16.38 -0.42 4.58
CA GLN A 135 -17.26 -0.13 5.72
C GLN A 135 -17.27 1.37 6.07
N PHE A 136 -16.26 2.15 5.64
CA PHE A 136 -16.08 3.56 6.00
C PHE A 136 -15.65 4.38 4.79
N PRO A 137 -16.56 4.77 3.90
CA PRO A 137 -16.24 5.49 2.66
C PRO A 137 -15.90 6.96 2.96
N TYR A 138 -14.68 7.21 3.44
CA TYR A 138 -14.20 8.54 3.87
C TYR A 138 -13.13 9.15 2.96
N GLY A 139 -12.82 8.51 1.84
CA GLY A 139 -11.67 8.84 1.00
C GLY A 139 -10.43 8.02 1.39
N HIS A 140 -9.53 7.81 0.44
CA HIS A 140 -8.44 6.85 0.62
C HIS A 140 -7.38 7.37 1.60
N GLY A 141 -6.72 8.47 1.27
CA GLY A 141 -5.68 9.05 2.12
C GLY A 141 -6.21 9.68 3.40
N GLU A 142 -7.40 10.32 3.35
CA GLU A 142 -8.05 10.89 4.52
C GLU A 142 -8.37 9.84 5.58
N LYS A 143 -8.86 8.67 5.16
CA LYS A 143 -9.16 7.54 6.04
C LYS A 143 -7.88 7.04 6.73
N SER A 144 -6.76 6.91 5.99
CA SER A 144 -5.49 6.53 6.60
C SER A 144 -5.05 7.53 7.66
N VAL A 145 -5.07 8.84 7.37
CA VAL A 145 -4.74 9.89 8.36
C VAL A 145 -5.63 9.79 9.59
N MET A 146 -6.94 9.68 9.40
CA MET A 146 -7.91 9.59 10.51
C MET A 146 -7.66 8.35 11.38
N MET A 147 -7.36 7.20 10.78
CA MET A 147 -7.09 5.97 11.52
C MET A 147 -5.79 6.05 12.31
N ILE A 148 -4.72 6.59 11.71
CA ILE A 148 -3.41 6.75 12.38
C ILE A 148 -3.54 7.69 13.59
N GLU A 149 -4.26 8.80 13.43
CA GLU A 149 -4.40 9.82 14.48
C GLU A 149 -5.24 9.39 15.69
N GLN A 150 -5.87 8.21 15.64
CA GLN A 150 -6.44 7.58 16.83
C GLN A 150 -5.37 7.08 17.81
N PHE A 151 -4.14 6.90 17.34
CA PHE A 151 -3.05 6.31 18.13
C PHE A 151 -1.87 7.26 18.30
N ILE A 152 -1.36 7.81 17.19
CA ILE A 152 -0.18 8.67 17.17
C ILE A 152 -0.51 10.01 16.50
N ARG A 153 0.11 11.08 16.99
CA ARG A 153 -0.03 12.39 16.36
C ARG A 153 0.85 12.51 15.12
N LEU A 154 0.25 12.92 14.00
CA LEU A 154 0.97 13.24 12.78
C LEU A 154 1.37 14.73 12.71
N SER A 155 2.52 15.02 12.13
CA SER A 155 2.89 16.39 11.74
C SER A 155 2.03 16.86 10.55
N PRO A 156 1.94 18.16 10.27
CA PRO A 156 1.26 18.64 9.07
C PRO A 156 1.82 18.01 7.78
N GLU A 157 3.13 17.90 7.64
CA GLU A 157 3.78 17.32 6.47
C GLU A 157 3.40 15.84 6.28
N GLU A 158 3.39 15.06 7.36
CA GLU A 158 2.98 13.64 7.34
C GLU A 158 1.52 13.48 6.92
N ARG A 159 0.62 14.31 7.45
CA ARG A 159 -0.80 14.31 7.05
C ARG A 159 -0.95 14.57 5.56
N TYR A 160 -0.27 15.58 5.04
CA TYR A 160 -0.33 15.91 3.63
C TYR A 160 0.31 14.84 2.76
N ALA A 161 1.43 14.24 3.20
CA ALA A 161 2.07 13.15 2.48
C ALA A 161 1.12 11.94 2.37
N ILE A 162 0.55 11.48 3.48
CA ILE A 162 -0.39 10.35 3.51
C ILE A 162 -1.67 10.69 2.75
N ARG A 163 -2.25 11.89 2.95
CA ARG A 163 -3.47 12.29 2.26
C ARG A 163 -3.32 12.28 0.73
N TRP A 164 -2.18 12.69 0.22
CA TRP A 164 -1.98 12.93 -1.21
C TRP A 164 -1.07 11.90 -1.90
N HIS A 165 -0.78 10.74 -1.24
CA HIS A 165 0.11 9.74 -1.81
C HIS A 165 -0.39 9.17 -3.15
N MET A 166 -1.70 9.10 -3.36
CA MET A 166 -2.29 8.66 -4.63
C MET A 166 -1.94 9.56 -5.84
N GLY A 167 -1.36 10.72 -5.60
CA GLY A 167 -0.88 11.61 -6.64
C GLY A 167 -1.95 11.98 -7.66
N PHE A 168 -1.58 11.98 -8.94
CA PHE A 168 -2.48 12.33 -10.05
C PHE A 168 -3.52 11.24 -10.38
N SER A 169 -3.61 10.15 -9.61
CA SER A 169 -4.77 9.25 -9.61
C SER A 169 -5.99 9.86 -8.91
N GLU A 170 -5.80 10.95 -8.16
CA GLU A 170 -6.88 11.77 -7.59
C GLU A 170 -7.77 12.38 -8.69
N PRO A 171 -9.06 12.67 -8.39
CA PRO A 171 -9.94 13.42 -9.28
C PRO A 171 -9.32 14.75 -9.75
N LYS A 172 -9.55 15.11 -11.02
CA LYS A 172 -8.91 16.30 -11.65
C LYS A 172 -9.17 17.60 -10.90
N GLU A 173 -10.31 17.74 -10.25
CA GLU A 173 -10.66 18.89 -9.41
C GLU A 173 -9.70 19.08 -8.22
N ASN A 174 -9.02 18.03 -7.80
CA ASN A 174 -8.05 18.04 -6.71
C ASN A 174 -6.61 18.39 -7.16
N TRP A 175 -6.31 18.35 -8.46
CA TRP A 175 -4.93 18.48 -8.96
C TRP A 175 -4.26 19.80 -8.62
N ASN A 176 -5.03 20.90 -8.53
CA ASN A 176 -4.47 22.19 -8.11
C ASN A 176 -4.03 22.17 -6.63
N SER A 177 -4.81 21.51 -5.77
CA SER A 177 -4.46 21.34 -4.36
C SER A 177 -3.27 20.38 -4.19
N LEU A 178 -3.23 19.31 -4.99
CA LEU A 178 -2.12 18.36 -5.05
C LEU A 178 -0.81 19.07 -5.44
N GLY A 179 -0.81 19.88 -6.54
CA GLY A 179 0.37 20.62 -6.97
C GLY A 179 0.91 21.53 -5.89
N LYS A 180 0.03 22.33 -5.25
CA LYS A 180 0.41 23.18 -4.12
C LYS A 180 0.94 22.39 -2.92
N THR A 181 0.44 21.18 -2.69
CA THR A 181 0.95 20.30 -1.63
C THR A 181 2.37 19.84 -1.94
N TYR A 182 2.63 19.41 -3.16
CA TYR A 182 3.98 18.98 -3.58
C TYR A 182 5.01 20.11 -3.50
N GLU A 183 4.63 21.34 -3.88
CA GLU A 183 5.49 22.52 -3.72
C GLU A 183 5.83 22.82 -2.26
N LYS A 184 4.87 22.65 -1.35
CA LYS A 184 5.02 23.00 0.05
C LYS A 184 5.59 21.90 0.93
N TYR A 185 5.30 20.64 0.61
CA TYR A 185 5.64 19.45 1.39
C TYR A 185 6.31 18.40 0.49
N PRO A 186 7.63 18.49 0.29
CA PRO A 186 8.36 17.57 -0.57
C PRO A 186 8.18 16.10 -0.23
N LEU A 187 7.96 15.77 1.05
CA LEU A 187 7.67 14.39 1.48
C LEU A 187 6.41 13.83 0.81
N ALA A 188 5.42 14.66 0.50
CA ALA A 188 4.21 14.21 -0.19
C ALA A 188 4.51 13.74 -1.63
N LEU A 189 5.37 14.45 -2.35
CA LEU A 189 5.83 14.03 -3.67
C LEU A 189 6.71 12.77 -3.56
N ALA A 190 7.67 12.76 -2.62
CA ALA A 190 8.59 11.64 -2.44
C ALA A 190 7.85 10.34 -2.11
N LEU A 191 6.82 10.39 -1.24
CA LEU A 191 5.99 9.23 -0.91
C LEU A 191 5.18 8.76 -2.11
N SER A 192 4.52 9.67 -2.85
CA SER A 192 3.75 9.32 -4.05
C SER A 192 4.61 8.64 -5.13
N GLU A 193 5.83 9.13 -5.35
CA GLU A 193 6.77 8.48 -6.26
C GLU A 193 7.26 7.12 -5.74
N ALA A 194 7.51 7.00 -4.43
CA ALA A 194 7.94 5.72 -3.83
C ALA A 194 6.84 4.65 -3.92
N ASP A 195 5.59 5.04 -3.76
CA ASP A 195 4.43 4.16 -3.94
C ASP A 195 4.32 3.66 -5.39
N LEU A 196 4.47 4.56 -6.38
CA LEU A 196 4.52 4.19 -7.79
C LEU A 196 5.72 3.28 -8.11
N GLU A 197 6.91 3.55 -7.57
CA GLU A 197 8.09 2.70 -7.74
C GLU A 197 7.86 1.30 -7.16
N ALA A 198 7.30 1.20 -5.96
CA ALA A 198 6.94 -0.07 -5.36
C ALA A 198 5.96 -0.84 -6.25
N THR A 199 4.82 -0.22 -6.60
CA THR A 199 3.76 -0.84 -7.39
C THR A 199 4.23 -1.29 -8.77
N TYR A 200 4.96 -0.44 -9.52
CA TYR A 200 5.25 -0.70 -10.93
C TYR A 200 6.63 -1.31 -11.18
N LEU A 201 7.57 -1.23 -10.25
CA LEU A 201 8.94 -1.71 -10.44
C LEU A 201 9.32 -2.87 -9.52
N MET A 202 8.82 -2.90 -8.27
CA MET A 202 9.22 -3.90 -7.28
C MET A 202 8.20 -5.06 -7.16
N GLU A 203 6.93 -4.81 -7.47
CA GLU A 203 5.79 -5.73 -7.23
C GLU A 203 5.22 -6.32 -8.54
N LYS A 204 6.03 -6.37 -9.60
CA LYS A 204 5.62 -7.02 -10.84
C LYS A 204 5.43 -8.50 -10.59
N GLU A 205 4.23 -9.01 -10.83
CA GLU A 205 4.03 -10.44 -11.04
C GLU A 205 4.71 -10.81 -12.37
N ASP A 206 5.45 -11.92 -12.40
CA ASP A 206 5.99 -12.44 -13.63
C ASP A 206 4.83 -12.70 -14.60
N ALA A 207 4.98 -12.25 -15.86
CA ALA A 207 3.95 -12.30 -16.90
C ALA A 207 3.47 -13.73 -17.25
N ALA A 208 3.87 -14.73 -16.48
CA ALA A 208 3.49 -16.14 -16.62
C ALA A 208 2.18 -16.51 -15.90
N ASP A 209 1.62 -15.64 -15.04
CA ASP A 209 0.44 -15.95 -14.21
C ASP A 209 -0.81 -15.12 -14.58
N VAL A 210 -0.84 -14.47 -15.77
CA VAL A 210 -2.00 -13.69 -16.27
C VAL A 210 -2.72 -14.41 -17.39
#